data_4730989745ba12107b6372fe04f16e67
#
_entry.id   4730989745ba12107b6372fe04f16e67
#
_cell.length_a   1.000
_cell.length_b   1.000
_cell.length_c   1.000
_cell.angle_alpha   90.00
_cell.angle_beta   90.00
_cell.angle_gamma   90.00
#
_symmetry.space_group_name_H-M   'P 1'
#
loop_
_entity.id
_entity.type
_entity.pdbx_description
1 polymer ?
#
loop_
_entity_poly.entity_id
_entity_poly.type
_entity_poly.pdbx_seq_one_letter_code
_entity_poly.pdbx_strand_id
1 'polypeptide(L)'
;MININRYTLSNGLRVIHNEDNTTQMVALNLLYDVGARDEDPDHTGFAHLFEHLMFGGSVHVPDYDTPVQNAGGENNAWTNNDITNYYITLPRQNVETGFWLESDRMLSLDFNPRSLEVQRQVVIEEFKQRNQIGRASCRERV
;
A
#
# COMPACT_ATOMS: atom_id res chain seq x y z
N MET A 1 10.68 -26.87 4.89
CA MET A 1 11.68 -25.83 5.28
C MET A 1 11.44 -24.65 4.35
N ILE A 2 11.28 -23.43 4.89
CA ILE A 2 11.07 -22.24 4.05
C ILE A 2 12.43 -21.88 3.42
N ASN A 3 12.48 -21.84 2.08
CA ASN A 3 13.68 -21.46 1.34
C ASN A 3 13.60 -19.97 0.99
N ILE A 4 14.47 -19.16 1.59
CA ILE A 4 14.47 -17.70 1.42
C ILE A 4 15.72 -17.28 0.66
N ASN A 5 15.54 -16.70 -0.52
CA ASN A 5 16.55 -16.02 -1.29
C ASN A 5 16.52 -14.52 -0.98
N ARG A 6 17.70 -13.93 -0.73
CA ARG A 6 17.85 -12.50 -0.45
C ARG A 6 18.89 -11.91 -1.36
N TYR A 7 18.55 -10.79 -2.01
CA TYR A 7 19.47 -10.05 -2.87
C TYR A 7 19.08 -8.58 -2.95
N THR A 8 20.00 -7.78 -3.44
CA THR A 8 19.78 -6.34 -3.65
C THR A 8 19.99 -6.03 -5.14
N LEU A 9 19.04 -5.31 -5.74
CA LEU A 9 19.16 -4.86 -7.11
C LEU A 9 20.15 -3.69 -7.22
N SER A 10 20.61 -3.39 -8.45
CA SER A 10 21.58 -2.32 -8.70
C SER A 10 21.09 -0.93 -8.28
N ASN A 11 19.77 -0.72 -8.20
CA ASN A 11 19.14 0.53 -7.71
C ASN A 11 18.99 0.56 -6.19
N GLY A 12 19.47 -0.44 -5.45
CA GLY A 12 19.39 -0.52 -3.98
C GLY A 12 18.13 -1.21 -3.44
N LEU A 13 17.18 -1.61 -4.28
CA LEU A 13 15.99 -2.32 -3.84
C LEU A 13 16.37 -3.70 -3.26
N ARG A 14 15.99 -3.92 -2.01
CA ARG A 14 16.18 -5.21 -1.32
C ARG A 14 15.03 -6.14 -1.65
N VAL A 15 15.34 -7.34 -2.08
CA VAL A 15 14.38 -8.37 -2.48
C VAL A 15 14.51 -9.59 -1.58
N ILE A 16 13.36 -10.05 -1.10
CA ILE A 16 13.22 -11.33 -0.39
C ILE A 16 12.27 -12.19 -1.21
N HIS A 17 12.76 -13.32 -1.67
CA HIS A 17 11.98 -14.25 -2.48
C HIS A 17 11.87 -15.60 -1.76
N ASN A 18 10.65 -16.09 -1.62
CA ASN A 18 10.34 -17.44 -1.17
C ASN A 18 9.64 -18.18 -2.31
N GLU A 19 10.22 -19.31 -2.72
CA GLU A 19 9.60 -20.19 -3.71
C GLU A 19 8.72 -21.21 -3.00
N ASP A 20 7.41 -21.18 -3.32
CA ASP A 20 6.43 -22.14 -2.86
C ASP A 20 5.63 -22.69 -4.05
N ASN A 21 5.91 -23.95 -4.40
CA ASN A 21 5.26 -24.63 -5.52
C ASN A 21 3.98 -25.39 -5.10
N THR A 22 3.52 -25.24 -3.87
CA THR A 22 2.28 -25.88 -3.38
C THR A 22 1.02 -25.08 -3.78
N THR A 23 1.18 -23.82 -4.21
CA THR A 23 0.11 -22.93 -4.65
C THR A 23 0.34 -22.41 -6.05
N GLN A 24 -0.74 -22.03 -6.71
CA GLN A 24 -0.72 -21.31 -8.00
C GLN A 24 -0.83 -19.78 -7.82
N MET A 25 -0.87 -19.31 -6.58
CA MET A 25 -0.95 -17.89 -6.25
C MET A 25 0.44 -17.34 -5.89
N VAL A 26 0.65 -16.08 -6.23
CA VAL A 26 1.83 -15.30 -5.86
C VAL A 26 1.37 -14.09 -5.03
N ALA A 27 2.10 -13.80 -3.97
CA ALA A 27 1.96 -12.56 -3.24
C ALA A 27 3.19 -11.66 -3.53
N LEU A 28 2.95 -10.48 -4.05
CA LEU A 28 3.92 -9.39 -4.13
C LEU A 28 3.68 -8.46 -2.96
N ASN A 29 4.71 -8.18 -2.19
CA ASN A 29 4.63 -7.32 -1.01
C ASN A 29 5.72 -6.25 -1.10
N LEU A 30 5.32 -4.97 -1.08
CA LEU A 30 6.20 -3.82 -1.03
C LEU A 30 6.13 -3.19 0.36
N LEU A 31 7.26 -3.17 1.03
CA LEU A 31 7.40 -2.60 2.36
C LEU A 31 8.25 -1.33 2.28
N TYR A 32 7.65 -0.21 2.69
CA TYR A 32 8.34 1.07 2.88
C TYR A 32 8.65 1.25 4.36
N ASP A 33 9.91 1.49 4.68
CA ASP A 33 10.38 1.81 6.05
C ASP A 33 10.07 3.29 6.37
N VAL A 34 8.78 3.63 6.26
CA VAL A 34 8.22 4.95 6.52
C VAL A 34 6.85 4.78 7.16
N GLY A 35 6.60 5.48 8.25
CA GLY A 35 5.34 5.48 8.97
C GLY A 35 5.14 6.80 9.75
N ALA A 36 4.16 6.83 10.65
CA ALA A 36 3.81 8.04 11.39
C ALA A 36 4.96 8.57 12.26
N ARG A 37 5.93 7.74 12.67
CA ARG A 37 7.12 8.17 13.43
C ARG A 37 8.05 9.09 12.66
N ASP A 38 8.02 9.01 11.32
CA ASP A 38 8.92 9.75 10.43
C ASP A 38 8.34 11.10 10.02
N GLU A 39 7.13 11.42 10.50
CA GLU A 39 6.41 12.65 10.19
C GLU A 39 6.90 13.83 11.04
N ASP A 40 6.85 15.01 10.45
CA ASP A 40 7.03 16.25 11.19
C ASP A 40 5.87 16.42 12.20
N PRO A 41 6.14 16.68 13.50
CA PRO A 41 5.10 16.87 14.50
C PRO A 41 4.05 17.94 14.14
N ASP A 42 4.43 18.94 13.36
CA ASP A 42 3.52 20.01 12.90
C ASP A 42 2.74 19.61 11.63
N HIS A 43 3.12 18.48 10.99
CA HIS A 43 2.53 17.99 9.73
C HIS A 43 2.31 16.47 9.80
N THR A 44 1.28 16.03 10.53
CA THR A 44 0.99 14.62 10.74
C THR A 44 -0.10 14.09 9.81
N GLY A 45 -0.10 12.76 9.57
CA GLY A 45 -1.07 12.07 8.72
C GLY A 45 -0.61 11.88 7.27
N PHE A 46 0.61 12.28 6.92
CA PHE A 46 1.13 12.15 5.55
C PHE A 46 1.36 10.69 5.14
N ALA A 47 1.88 9.84 6.01
CA ALA A 47 2.11 8.44 5.69
C ALA A 47 0.79 7.73 5.31
N HIS A 48 -0.28 7.97 6.05
CA HIS A 48 -1.61 7.45 5.76
C HIS A 48 -2.21 8.08 4.49
N LEU A 49 -2.03 9.38 4.28
CA LEU A 49 -2.48 10.05 3.06
C LEU A 49 -1.77 9.50 1.82
N PHE A 50 -0.45 9.26 1.90
CA PHE A 50 0.31 8.64 0.81
C PHE A 50 -0.15 7.21 0.53
N GLU A 51 -0.50 6.43 1.55
CA GLU A 51 -1.13 5.13 1.35
C GLU A 51 -2.35 5.23 0.43
N HIS A 52 -3.26 6.15 0.72
CA HIS A 52 -4.44 6.38 -0.12
C HIS A 52 -4.10 6.88 -1.53
N LEU A 53 -3.15 7.80 -1.65
CA LEU A 53 -2.74 8.34 -2.95
C LEU A 53 -2.13 7.28 -3.88
N MET A 54 -1.45 6.28 -3.31
CA MET A 54 -0.86 5.18 -4.07
C MET A 54 -1.91 4.30 -4.77
N PHE A 55 -3.18 4.32 -4.34
CA PHE A 55 -4.29 3.67 -5.03
C PHE A 55 -4.96 4.56 -6.08
N GLY A 56 -4.64 5.85 -6.11
CA GLY A 56 -5.19 6.80 -7.06
C GLY A 56 -4.71 6.63 -8.51
N GLY A 57 -3.81 5.68 -8.73
CA GLY A 57 -3.21 5.40 -10.03
C GLY A 57 -1.90 6.14 -10.27
N SER A 58 -1.32 5.88 -11.42
CA SER A 58 -0.11 6.50 -11.93
C SER A 58 -0.37 7.20 -13.26
N VAL A 59 0.63 7.95 -13.75
CA VAL A 59 0.51 8.67 -15.03
C VAL A 59 0.17 7.75 -16.20
N HIS A 60 0.69 6.52 -16.19
CA HIS A 60 0.46 5.55 -17.26
C HIS A 60 -0.70 4.58 -16.95
N VAL A 61 -1.05 4.44 -15.66
CA VAL A 61 -2.12 3.54 -15.19
C VAL A 61 -3.06 4.34 -14.29
N PRO A 62 -4.00 5.11 -14.86
CA PRO A 62 -4.91 5.98 -14.09
C PRO A 62 -5.88 5.20 -13.18
N ASP A 63 -6.15 3.94 -13.50
CA ASP A 63 -6.97 3.04 -12.72
C ASP A 63 -6.15 1.81 -12.34
N TYR A 64 -5.77 1.73 -11.09
CA TYR A 64 -4.93 0.67 -10.55
C TYR A 64 -5.70 -0.65 -10.33
N ASP A 65 -6.97 -0.56 -9.94
CA ASP A 65 -7.76 -1.72 -9.53
C ASP A 65 -8.21 -2.59 -10.72
N THR A 66 -8.59 -1.98 -11.82
CA THR A 66 -9.07 -2.70 -13.00
C THR A 66 -8.04 -3.72 -13.55
N PRO A 67 -6.77 -3.37 -13.77
CA PRO A 67 -5.75 -4.36 -14.17
C PRO A 67 -5.55 -5.49 -13.16
N VAL A 68 -5.59 -5.19 -11.85
CA VAL A 68 -5.47 -6.21 -10.80
C VAL A 68 -6.64 -7.19 -10.87
N GLN A 69 -7.87 -6.69 -10.95
CA GLN A 69 -9.07 -7.51 -11.06
C GLN A 69 -9.09 -8.35 -12.34
N ASN A 70 -8.71 -7.78 -13.48
CA ASN A 70 -8.61 -8.50 -14.75
C ASN A 70 -7.54 -9.59 -14.71
N ALA A 71 -6.49 -9.42 -13.92
CA ALA A 71 -5.47 -10.43 -13.67
C ALA A 71 -5.93 -11.51 -12.67
N GLY A 72 -7.15 -11.40 -12.11
CA GLY A 72 -7.66 -12.31 -11.08
C GLY A 72 -7.00 -12.09 -9.72
N GLY A 73 -6.51 -10.90 -9.47
CA GLY A 73 -5.83 -10.52 -8.25
C GLY A 73 -6.70 -9.70 -7.30
N GLU A 74 -6.17 -9.52 -6.11
CA GLU A 74 -6.64 -8.59 -5.09
C GLU A 74 -5.46 -7.82 -4.53
N ASN A 75 -5.71 -6.60 -4.07
CA ASN A 75 -4.68 -5.76 -3.46
C ASN A 75 -5.19 -5.14 -2.17
N ASN A 76 -4.27 -4.75 -1.31
CA ASN A 76 -4.56 -3.97 -0.12
C ASN A 76 -3.29 -3.27 0.38
N ALA A 77 -3.46 -2.37 1.36
CA ALA A 77 -2.36 -1.72 2.06
C ALA A 77 -2.72 -1.44 3.51
N TRP A 78 -1.72 -1.08 4.28
CA TRP A 78 -1.87 -0.57 5.63
C TRP A 78 -0.66 0.25 6.04
N THR A 79 -0.88 1.23 6.89
CA THR A 79 0.14 2.09 7.49
C THR A 79 0.06 2.01 9.01
N ASN A 80 1.21 1.97 9.65
CA ASN A 80 1.33 2.10 11.11
C ASN A 80 2.39 3.15 11.48
N ASN A 81 2.87 3.12 12.72
CA ASN A 81 3.88 4.07 13.17
C ASN A 81 5.21 3.92 12.46
N ASP A 82 5.58 2.73 12.04
CA ASP A 82 6.93 2.40 11.58
C ASP A 82 7.04 2.17 10.08
N ILE A 83 5.99 1.62 9.45
CA ILE A 83 6.04 1.13 8.07
C ILE A 83 4.73 1.37 7.35
N THR A 84 4.82 1.47 6.02
CA THR A 84 3.70 1.40 5.08
C THR A 84 3.88 0.20 4.18
N ASN A 85 2.86 -0.64 4.08
CA ASN A 85 2.91 -1.91 3.37
C ASN A 85 1.83 -1.98 2.31
N TYR A 86 2.20 -2.38 1.09
CA TYR A 86 1.31 -2.65 -0.02
C TYR A 86 1.47 -4.09 -0.44
N TYR A 87 0.38 -4.77 -0.80
CA TYR A 87 0.48 -6.11 -1.34
C TYR A 87 -0.57 -6.41 -2.40
N ILE A 88 -0.18 -7.27 -3.33
CA ILE A 88 -1.05 -7.82 -4.37
C ILE A 88 -0.93 -9.34 -4.28
N THR A 89 -2.08 -10.01 -4.29
CA THR A 89 -2.15 -11.47 -4.45
C THR A 89 -2.81 -11.77 -5.79
N LEU A 90 -2.17 -12.58 -6.63
CA LEU A 90 -2.68 -12.90 -7.97
C LEU A 90 -2.19 -14.28 -8.44
N PRO A 91 -2.85 -14.88 -9.46
CA PRO A 91 -2.38 -16.10 -10.10
C PRO A 91 -0.98 -15.93 -10.68
N ARG A 92 -0.12 -16.94 -10.51
CA ARG A 92 1.30 -16.89 -10.92
C ARG A 92 1.52 -16.56 -12.40
N GLN A 93 0.60 -16.98 -13.29
CA GLN A 93 0.70 -16.69 -14.72
C GLN A 93 0.54 -15.18 -15.03
N ASN A 94 -0.01 -14.41 -14.10
CA ASN A 94 -0.26 -12.99 -14.27
C ASN A 94 0.67 -12.12 -13.38
N VAL A 95 1.72 -12.71 -12.80
CA VAL A 95 2.63 -12.01 -11.87
C VAL A 95 3.28 -10.77 -12.47
N GLU A 96 3.52 -10.76 -13.78
CA GLU A 96 4.08 -9.61 -14.50
C GLU A 96 3.18 -8.37 -14.41
N THR A 97 1.85 -8.55 -14.36
CA THR A 97 0.91 -7.45 -14.13
C THR A 97 1.18 -6.77 -12.79
N GLY A 98 1.41 -7.54 -11.74
CA GLY A 98 1.74 -6.99 -10.43
C GLY A 98 3.06 -6.21 -10.43
N PHE A 99 4.11 -6.76 -11.05
CA PHE A 99 5.39 -6.05 -11.16
C PHE A 99 5.29 -4.77 -11.99
N TRP A 100 4.54 -4.80 -13.07
CA TRP A 100 4.30 -3.62 -13.90
C TRP A 100 3.60 -2.52 -13.10
N LEU A 101 2.50 -2.83 -12.44
CA LEU A 101 1.72 -1.88 -11.64
C LEU A 101 2.55 -1.27 -10.52
N GLU A 102 3.27 -2.11 -9.75
CA GLU A 102 4.09 -1.64 -8.64
C GLU A 102 5.26 -0.76 -9.11
N SER A 103 5.94 -1.16 -10.19
CA SER A 103 7.05 -0.38 -10.72
C SER A 103 6.59 0.96 -11.30
N ASP A 104 5.43 1.01 -11.95
CA ASP A 104 4.92 2.24 -12.55
C ASP A 104 4.51 3.25 -11.46
N ARG A 105 3.76 2.83 -10.44
CA ARG A 105 3.38 3.74 -9.36
C ARG A 105 4.54 4.23 -8.51
N MET A 106 5.64 3.45 -8.40
CA MET A 106 6.86 3.90 -7.73
C MET A 106 7.58 5.02 -8.50
N LEU A 107 7.47 5.03 -9.83
CA LEU A 107 8.16 5.97 -10.70
C LEU A 107 7.30 7.17 -11.11
N SER A 108 6.00 6.99 -11.24
CA SER A 108 5.12 7.90 -11.97
C SER A 108 3.76 8.09 -11.28
N LEU A 109 3.74 8.16 -9.95
CA LEU A 109 2.51 8.41 -9.20
C LEU A 109 1.82 9.69 -9.70
N ASP A 110 0.50 9.63 -9.94
CA ASP A 110 -0.26 10.78 -10.40
C ASP A 110 -0.70 11.68 -9.23
N PHE A 111 0.04 12.76 -9.00
CA PHE A 111 -0.26 13.78 -8.01
C PHE A 111 -1.20 14.86 -8.56
N ASN A 112 -2.44 14.50 -8.87
CA ASN A 112 -3.34 15.54 -9.32
C ASN A 112 -4.06 16.23 -8.13
N PRO A 113 -4.25 17.57 -8.17
CA PRO A 113 -4.80 18.32 -7.04
C PRO A 113 -6.20 17.88 -6.61
N ARG A 114 -7.01 17.37 -7.52
CA ARG A 114 -8.35 16.88 -7.22
C ARG A 114 -8.30 15.57 -6.43
N SER A 115 -7.46 14.64 -6.87
CA SER A 115 -7.24 13.37 -6.16
C SER A 115 -6.70 13.61 -4.76
N LEU A 116 -5.71 14.50 -4.63
CA LEU A 116 -5.14 14.89 -3.35
C LEU A 116 -6.21 15.40 -2.38
N GLU A 117 -7.07 16.34 -2.82
CA GLU A 117 -8.12 16.89 -1.95
C GLU A 117 -9.17 15.85 -1.56
N VAL A 118 -9.56 14.97 -2.48
CA VAL A 118 -10.51 13.88 -2.19
C VAL A 118 -9.92 12.94 -1.14
N GLN A 119 -8.69 12.46 -1.33
CA GLN A 119 -8.06 11.52 -0.38
C GLN A 119 -7.78 12.18 0.98
N ARG A 120 -7.42 13.46 0.99
CA ARG A 120 -7.29 14.22 2.24
C ARG A 120 -8.59 14.22 3.06
N GLN A 121 -9.73 14.42 2.42
CA GLN A 121 -11.04 14.39 3.09
C GLN A 121 -11.37 12.98 3.62
N VAL A 122 -11.08 11.94 2.86
CA VAL A 122 -11.29 10.54 3.29
C VAL A 122 -10.48 10.24 4.55
N VAL A 123 -9.18 10.55 4.55
CA VAL A 123 -8.29 10.33 5.72
C VAL A 123 -8.76 11.11 6.95
N ILE A 124 -9.23 12.35 6.78
CA ILE A 124 -9.79 13.15 7.87
C ILE A 124 -11.05 12.49 8.45
N GLU A 125 -11.94 11.98 7.60
CA GLU A 125 -13.15 11.31 8.08
C GLU A 125 -12.85 9.99 8.79
N GLU A 126 -11.92 9.20 8.30
CA GLU A 126 -11.46 7.97 8.98
C GLU A 126 -10.86 8.28 10.37
N PHE A 127 -10.05 9.33 10.46
CA PHE A 127 -9.49 9.77 11.74
C PHE A 127 -10.58 10.15 12.73
N LYS A 128 -11.60 10.90 12.29
CA LYS A 128 -12.76 11.27 13.13
C LYS A 128 -13.52 10.04 13.60
N GLN A 129 -13.80 9.08 12.71
CA GLN A 129 -14.50 7.85 13.04
C GLN A 129 -13.75 7.02 14.09
N ARG A 130 -12.45 6.81 13.92
CA ARG A 130 -11.61 6.08 14.89
C ARG A 130 -11.61 6.76 16.27
N ASN A 131 -11.55 8.09 16.32
CA ASN A 131 -11.57 8.84 17.57
C ASN A 131 -12.96 8.84 18.25
N GLN A 132 -14.05 8.79 17.50
CA GLN A 132 -15.41 8.70 18.03
C GLN A 132 -15.68 7.34 18.66
N ILE A 133 -15.25 6.26 18.03
CA ILE A 133 -15.37 4.88 18.56
C ILE A 133 -14.59 4.75 19.89
N GLY A 134 -13.38 5.31 19.97
CA GLY A 134 -12.59 5.32 21.20
C GLY A 134 -13.27 6.07 22.37
N ARG A 135 -13.99 7.16 22.09
CA ARG A 135 -14.75 7.92 23.10
C ARG A 135 -16.03 7.21 23.56
N ALA A 136 -16.71 6.48 22.68
CA ALA A 136 -17.89 5.69 23.04
C ALA A 136 -17.52 4.54 23.99
N SER A 137 -16.40 3.84 23.72
CA SER A 137 -15.91 2.77 24.59
C SER A 137 -15.48 3.25 25.98
N CYS A 138 -15.04 4.51 26.13
CA CYS A 138 -14.71 5.09 27.44
C CYS A 138 -15.96 5.52 28.23
N ARG A 139 -17.09 5.82 27.59
CA ARG A 139 -18.33 6.22 28.28
C ARG A 139 -19.10 5.05 28.88
N GLU A 140 -18.94 3.84 28.38
CA GLU A 140 -19.62 2.64 28.92
C GLU A 140 -18.93 2.04 30.16
N ARG A 141 -17.79 2.58 30.61
CA ARG A 141 -17.05 2.08 31.79
C ARG A 141 -17.13 2.98 33.01
N VAL A 142 -18.11 3.86 33.08
CA VAL A 142 -18.34 4.67 34.29
C VAL A 142 -19.63 4.28 34.95
#